data_f6a6cacfa63ee04e5f5691a1dc9fe2f0
#
_entry.id   f6a6cacfa63ee04e5f5691a1dc9fe2f0
#
_cell.length_a   1.000
_cell.length_b   1.000
_cell.length_c   1.000
_cell.angle_alpha   90.00
_cell.angle_beta   90.00
_cell.angle_gamma   90.00
#
_symmetry.space_group_name_H-M   'P 1'
#
loop_
_entity.id
_entity.type
_entity.pdbx_description
1 polymer ?
#
loop_
_entity_poly.entity_id
_entity_poly.type
_entity_poly.pdbx_seq_one_letter_code
_entity_poly.pdbx_strand_id
1 'polypeptide(L)'
;MKNINVVAAVIKKDDKILATQRGYGEFKDGWEFPGGKIEAGESPAEALVREIKEELNAQIKVDQELGRVEYDYPNFHLDMQCFLCSLVTDELTLLEHEDMKWLTAATMDNVDWLPADVEIAQKVQKILQTET
;
A
#
# COMPACT_ATOMS: atom_id res chain seq x y z
N MET A 1 21.60 0.97 12.26
CA MET A 1 20.62 1.35 11.24
C MET A 1 19.23 1.42 11.87
N LYS A 2 18.47 2.45 11.56
CA LYS A 2 17.13 2.63 12.11
C LYS A 2 16.16 1.63 11.49
N ASN A 3 15.32 1.01 12.32
CA ASN A 3 14.25 0.11 11.86
C ASN A 3 12.93 0.86 11.82
N ILE A 4 12.24 0.79 10.69
CA ILE A 4 10.94 1.42 10.51
C ILE A 4 9.90 0.34 10.21
N ASN A 5 8.87 0.25 11.05
CA ASN A 5 7.79 -0.71 10.91
C ASN A 5 6.57 -0.01 10.32
N VAL A 6 6.14 -0.47 9.15
CA VAL A 6 5.01 0.11 8.44
C VAL A 6 4.01 -0.96 8.04
N VAL A 7 2.82 -0.51 7.70
CA VAL A 7 1.75 -1.33 7.13
C VAL A 7 1.35 -0.75 5.79
N ALA A 8 0.94 -1.62 4.87
CA ALA A 8 0.50 -1.22 3.53
C ALA A 8 -0.81 -1.91 3.18
N ALA A 9 -1.71 -1.15 2.55
CA ALA A 9 -3.01 -1.65 2.13
C ALA A 9 -3.01 -1.95 0.63
N VAL A 10 -3.27 -3.20 0.30
CA VAL A 10 -3.57 -3.60 -1.07
C VAL A 10 -5.09 -3.53 -1.19
N ILE A 11 -5.59 -2.39 -1.66
CA ILE A 11 -7.03 -2.13 -1.74
C ILE A 11 -7.53 -2.64 -3.07
N LYS A 12 -8.35 -3.69 -3.00
CA LYS A 12 -8.90 -4.35 -4.19
C LYS A 12 -10.35 -3.92 -4.40
N LYS A 13 -10.67 -3.55 -5.64
CA LYS A 13 -12.04 -3.27 -6.08
C LYS A 13 -12.23 -3.96 -7.44
N ASP A 14 -13.11 -4.96 -7.48
CA ASP A 14 -13.29 -5.84 -8.63
C ASP A 14 -11.95 -6.50 -9.01
N ASP A 15 -11.44 -6.29 -10.21
CA ASP A 15 -10.16 -6.84 -10.68
C ASP A 15 -9.02 -5.82 -10.61
N LYS A 16 -9.21 -4.74 -9.83
CA LYS A 16 -8.25 -3.63 -9.79
C LYS A 16 -7.70 -3.41 -8.39
N ILE A 17 -6.47 -2.89 -8.37
CA ILE A 17 -5.74 -2.58 -7.13
C ILE A 17 -5.34 -1.12 -7.16
N LEU A 18 -5.50 -0.44 -6.03
CA LEU A 18 -5.14 0.96 -5.91
C LEU A 18 -3.63 1.13 -5.73
N ALA A 19 -3.01 1.93 -6.59
CA ALA A 19 -1.65 2.40 -6.44
C ALA A 19 -1.66 3.91 -6.22
N THR A 20 -0.80 4.41 -5.34
CA THR A 20 -0.71 5.83 -5.03
C THR A 20 0.70 6.35 -5.28
N GLN A 21 0.80 7.59 -5.78
CA GLN A 21 2.09 8.23 -6.07
C GLN A 21 2.45 9.17 -4.94
N ARG A 22 3.65 8.99 -4.39
CA ARG A 22 4.12 9.79 -3.26
C ARG A 22 4.33 11.25 -3.69
N GLY A 23 3.72 12.19 -2.96
CA GLY A 23 3.70 13.59 -3.32
C GLY A 23 4.77 14.45 -2.66
N TYR A 24 5.54 13.93 -1.70
CA TYR A 24 6.54 14.71 -0.98
C TYR A 24 7.62 13.82 -0.37
N GLY A 25 8.66 14.46 0.12
CA GLY A 25 9.72 13.80 0.85
C GLY A 25 10.69 13.03 -0.02
N GLU A 26 11.46 12.18 0.63
CA GLU A 26 12.35 11.25 -0.04
C GLU A 26 11.51 10.26 -0.84
N PHE A 27 11.95 9.90 -2.03
CA PHE A 27 11.23 9.01 -2.96
C PHE A 27 9.96 9.63 -3.56
N LYS A 28 9.87 10.97 -3.56
CA LYS A 28 8.79 11.67 -4.26
C LYS A 28 8.65 11.16 -5.69
N ASP A 29 7.42 11.06 -6.18
CA ASP A 29 7.01 10.56 -7.49
C ASP A 29 7.07 9.02 -7.64
N GLY A 30 7.59 8.30 -6.65
CA GLY A 30 7.54 6.84 -6.64
C GLY A 30 6.13 6.34 -6.31
N TRP A 31 5.78 5.19 -6.87
CA TRP A 31 4.47 4.57 -6.64
C TRP A 31 4.54 3.55 -5.52
N GLU A 32 3.49 3.48 -4.71
CA GLU A 32 3.43 2.62 -3.54
C GLU A 32 2.01 2.20 -3.24
N PHE A 33 1.86 1.18 -2.39
CA PHE A 33 0.58 0.88 -1.77
C PHE A 33 0.42 1.85 -0.59
N PRO A 34 -0.78 2.43 -0.39
CA PRO A 34 -0.97 3.39 0.70
C PRO A 34 -0.85 2.73 2.06
N GLY A 35 -0.39 3.47 3.04
CA GLY A 35 -0.18 2.99 4.40
C GLY A 35 0.73 3.93 5.16
N GLY A 36 1.34 3.42 6.22
CA GLY A 36 2.23 4.24 7.04
C GLY A 36 2.75 3.52 8.26
N LYS A 37 3.31 4.28 9.20
CA LYS A 37 3.94 3.75 10.40
C LYS A 37 2.93 3.25 11.42
N ILE A 38 3.29 2.16 12.11
CA ILE A 38 2.52 1.66 13.24
C ILE A 38 2.89 2.52 14.45
N GLU A 39 1.90 3.06 15.13
CA GLU A 39 2.11 3.84 16.35
C GLU A 39 2.02 2.94 17.58
N ALA A 40 2.60 3.44 18.69
CA ALA A 40 2.60 2.69 19.96
C ALA A 40 1.16 2.35 20.38
N GLY A 41 0.95 1.09 20.75
CA GLY A 41 -0.35 0.63 21.22
C GLY A 41 -1.31 0.20 20.13
N GLU A 42 -0.95 0.37 18.85
CA GLU A 42 -1.78 -0.08 17.75
C GLU A 42 -1.40 -1.48 17.28
N SER A 43 -2.41 -2.26 16.88
CA SER A 43 -2.16 -3.45 16.08
C SER A 43 -1.85 -3.01 14.64
N PRO A 44 -1.21 -3.87 13.82
CA PRO A 44 -0.99 -3.53 12.41
C PRO A 44 -2.28 -3.19 11.67
N ALA A 45 -3.36 -3.93 11.88
CA ALA A 45 -4.64 -3.67 11.22
C ALA A 45 -5.23 -2.32 11.66
N GLU A 46 -5.15 -1.99 12.96
CA GLU A 46 -5.62 -0.69 13.46
C GLU A 46 -4.85 0.47 12.86
N ALA A 47 -3.51 0.32 12.77
CA ALA A 47 -2.65 1.33 12.16
C ALA A 47 -3.05 1.56 10.71
N LEU A 48 -3.34 0.48 9.97
CA LEU A 48 -3.69 0.58 8.56
C LEU A 48 -5.01 1.30 8.36
N VAL A 49 -6.03 0.96 9.14
CA VAL A 49 -7.33 1.64 9.07
C VAL A 49 -7.16 3.14 9.33
N ARG A 50 -6.38 3.50 10.34
CA ARG A 50 -6.11 4.90 10.67
C ARG A 50 -5.37 5.62 9.53
N GLU A 51 -4.29 5.02 9.01
CA GLU A 51 -3.49 5.63 7.95
C GLU A 51 -4.30 5.88 6.69
N ILE A 52 -5.14 4.92 6.29
CA ILE A 52 -5.97 5.09 5.09
C ILE A 52 -7.00 6.19 5.30
N LYS A 53 -7.55 6.31 6.51
CA LYS A 53 -8.48 7.40 6.83
C LYS A 53 -7.77 8.75 6.71
N GLU A 54 -6.54 8.85 7.21
CA GLU A 54 -5.76 10.09 7.17
C GLU A 54 -5.32 10.48 5.75
N GLU A 55 -4.92 9.49 4.94
CA GLU A 55 -4.34 9.74 3.63
C GLU A 55 -5.37 9.85 2.52
N LEU A 56 -6.43 9.08 2.58
CA LEU A 56 -7.40 8.93 1.48
C LEU A 56 -8.81 9.31 1.88
N ASN A 57 -9.03 9.70 3.13
CA ASN A 57 -10.36 9.99 3.68
C ASN A 57 -11.35 8.86 3.38
N ALA A 58 -10.89 7.62 3.50
CA ALA A 58 -11.66 6.43 3.18
C ALA A 58 -11.63 5.45 4.34
N GLN A 59 -12.68 4.65 4.45
CA GLN A 59 -12.77 3.57 5.42
C GLN A 59 -12.55 2.24 4.70
N ILE A 60 -11.67 1.41 5.25
CA ILE A 60 -11.37 0.10 4.70
C ILE A 60 -11.69 -1.00 5.71
N LYS A 61 -11.87 -2.21 5.16
CA LYS A 61 -11.91 -3.44 5.93
C LYS A 61 -10.64 -4.22 5.60
N VAL A 62 -9.93 -4.67 6.61
CA VAL A 62 -8.74 -5.52 6.44
C VAL A 62 -9.22 -6.97 6.32
N ASP A 63 -9.03 -7.58 5.16
CA ASP A 63 -9.57 -8.92 4.89
C ASP A 63 -8.59 -10.04 5.21
N GLN A 64 -7.32 -9.90 4.84
CA GLN A 64 -6.30 -10.91 5.16
C GLN A 64 -4.89 -10.35 5.03
N GLU A 65 -3.95 -10.96 5.74
CA GLU A 65 -2.54 -10.64 5.58
C GLU A 65 -2.00 -11.29 4.31
N LEU A 66 -1.32 -10.50 3.48
CA LEU A 66 -0.71 -11.00 2.24
C LEU A 66 0.74 -11.40 2.42
N GLY A 67 1.45 -10.76 3.33
CA GLY A 67 2.84 -11.06 3.55
C GLY A 67 3.59 -9.89 4.15
N ARG A 68 4.90 -10.08 4.29
CA ARG A 68 5.79 -9.13 4.92
C ARG A 68 7.01 -8.95 4.04
N VAL A 69 7.42 -7.71 3.83
CA VAL A 69 8.60 -7.36 3.06
C VAL A 69 9.59 -6.65 3.95
N GLU A 70 10.85 -7.06 3.90
CA GLU A 70 11.94 -6.35 4.55
C GLU A 70 12.87 -5.84 3.46
N TYR A 71 13.26 -4.57 3.57
CA TYR A 71 14.10 -3.93 2.57
C TYR A 71 15.06 -2.94 3.24
N ASP A 72 16.34 -3.02 2.88
CA ASP A 72 17.36 -2.10 3.37
C ASP A 72 17.53 -0.94 2.40
N TYR A 73 17.03 0.23 2.81
CA TYR A 73 17.36 1.50 2.16
C TYR A 73 18.70 2.00 2.71
N PRO A 74 19.36 2.95 2.04
CA PRO A 74 20.67 3.41 2.53
C PRO A 74 20.68 3.91 3.98
N ASN A 75 19.59 4.49 4.45
CA ASN A 75 19.52 5.12 5.77
C ASN A 75 18.69 4.37 6.81
N PHE A 76 17.96 3.32 6.40
CA PHE A 76 17.09 2.60 7.33
C PHE A 76 16.70 1.22 6.80
N HIS A 77 16.30 0.37 7.74
CA HIS A 77 15.72 -0.94 7.44
C HIS A 77 14.20 -0.83 7.51
N LEU A 78 13.52 -1.16 6.42
CA LEU A 78 12.06 -1.14 6.34
C LEU A 78 11.51 -2.55 6.58
N ASP A 79 10.51 -2.63 7.46
CA ASP A 79 9.74 -3.84 7.70
C ASP A 79 8.28 -3.51 7.42
N MET A 80 7.75 -4.05 6.33
CA MET A 80 6.42 -3.71 5.83
C MET A 80 5.51 -4.91 5.85
N GLN A 81 4.41 -4.83 6.63
CA GLN A 81 3.35 -5.83 6.61
C GLN A 81 2.26 -5.38 5.63
N CYS A 82 1.86 -6.27 4.74
CA CYS A 82 0.91 -5.96 3.68
C CYS A 82 -0.38 -6.74 3.86
N PHE A 83 -1.50 -6.06 3.69
CA PHE A 83 -2.84 -6.64 3.89
C PHE A 83 -3.72 -6.41 2.68
N LEU A 84 -4.49 -7.43 2.32
CA LEU A 84 -5.55 -7.30 1.33
C LEU A 84 -6.73 -6.63 2.02
N CYS A 85 -7.23 -5.56 1.40
CA CYS A 85 -8.30 -4.74 1.98
C CYS A 85 -9.40 -4.48 0.95
N SER A 86 -10.60 -4.18 1.46
CA SER A 86 -11.71 -3.74 0.64
C SER A 86 -12.19 -2.37 1.13
N LEU A 87 -12.79 -1.58 0.22
CA LEU A 87 -13.35 -0.29 0.57
C LEU A 87 -14.73 -0.47 1.20
N VAL A 88 -14.94 0.22 2.32
CA VAL A 88 -16.26 0.36 2.93
C VAL A 88 -16.97 1.58 2.35
N THR A 89 -16.20 2.67 2.11
CA THR A 89 -16.72 3.89 1.48
C THR A 89 -16.52 3.83 -0.03
N ASP A 90 -17.41 4.48 -0.78
CA ASP A 90 -17.35 4.45 -2.25
C ASP A 90 -16.33 5.41 -2.84
N GLU A 91 -15.98 6.46 -2.10
CA GLU A 91 -15.13 7.54 -2.60
C GLU A 91 -13.81 7.64 -1.86
N LEU A 92 -12.78 8.04 -2.58
CA LEU A 92 -11.45 8.34 -2.06
C LEU A 92 -11.13 9.80 -2.35
N THR A 93 -10.42 10.44 -1.42
CA THR A 93 -9.88 11.79 -1.61
C THR A 93 -8.39 11.77 -1.32
N LEU A 94 -7.58 12.16 -2.28
CA LEU A 94 -6.13 12.24 -2.07
C LEU A 94 -5.80 13.44 -1.19
N LEU A 95 -5.37 13.17 0.03
CA LEU A 95 -5.00 14.20 0.99
C LEU A 95 -3.48 14.41 1.05
N GLU A 96 -2.70 13.38 0.75
CA GLU A 96 -1.23 13.42 0.87
C GLU A 96 -0.49 12.96 -0.39
N HIS A 97 -1.13 12.18 -1.25
CA HIS A 97 -0.51 11.68 -2.48
C HIS A 97 -0.78 12.63 -3.64
N GLU A 98 0.11 12.65 -4.63
CA GLU A 98 -0.06 13.51 -5.80
C GLU A 98 -0.90 12.87 -6.91
N ASP A 99 -1.03 11.55 -6.94
CA ASP A 99 -1.83 10.84 -7.94
C ASP A 99 -2.21 9.46 -7.44
N MET A 100 -3.19 8.86 -8.11
CA MET A 100 -3.57 7.46 -7.86
C MET A 100 -4.00 6.81 -9.17
N LYS A 101 -3.86 5.48 -9.21
CA LYS A 101 -4.32 4.67 -10.35
C LYS A 101 -4.91 3.37 -9.84
N TRP A 102 -5.97 2.93 -10.52
CA TRP A 102 -6.51 1.60 -10.32
C TRP A 102 -5.87 0.69 -11.38
N LEU A 103 -5.08 -0.29 -10.94
CA LEU A 103 -4.30 -1.15 -11.82
C LEU A 103 -4.92 -2.54 -11.90
N THR A 104 -4.92 -3.11 -13.12
CA THR A 104 -5.28 -4.52 -13.35
C THR A 104 -4.01 -5.36 -13.39
N ALA A 105 -4.15 -6.69 -13.51
CA ALA A 105 -2.99 -7.56 -13.69
C ALA A 105 -2.15 -7.14 -14.90
N ALA A 106 -2.80 -6.70 -15.98
CA ALA A 106 -2.10 -6.28 -17.20
C ALA A 106 -1.37 -4.94 -17.06
N THR A 107 -1.79 -4.09 -16.12
CA THR A 107 -1.24 -2.73 -15.97
C THR A 107 -0.38 -2.55 -14.71
N MET A 108 -0.19 -3.61 -13.91
CA MET A 108 0.60 -3.52 -12.68
C MET A 108 2.03 -2.99 -12.91
N ASP A 109 2.61 -3.27 -14.07
CA ASP A 109 3.97 -2.86 -14.39
C ASP A 109 4.04 -1.45 -15.00
N ASN A 110 2.90 -0.76 -15.16
CA ASN A 110 2.85 0.55 -15.80
C ASN A 110 3.23 1.71 -14.87
N VAL A 111 3.49 1.43 -13.61
CA VAL A 111 3.91 2.45 -12.65
C VAL A 111 5.31 2.10 -12.13
N ASP A 112 6.02 3.14 -11.68
CA ASP A 112 7.38 3.00 -11.16
C ASP A 112 7.31 2.73 -9.65
N TRP A 113 7.11 1.46 -9.29
CA TRP A 113 7.00 1.04 -7.90
C TRP A 113 8.27 1.35 -7.11
N LEU A 114 8.12 1.83 -5.88
CA LEU A 114 9.24 1.93 -4.96
C LEU A 114 9.81 0.54 -4.67
N PRO A 115 11.12 0.44 -4.42
CA PRO A 115 11.78 -0.87 -4.28
C PRO A 115 11.08 -1.83 -3.31
N ALA A 116 10.66 -1.36 -2.14
CA ALA A 116 10.00 -2.20 -1.15
C ALA A 116 8.64 -2.72 -1.61
N ASP A 117 8.00 -2.04 -2.56
CA ASP A 117 6.66 -2.40 -3.04
C ASP A 117 6.68 -3.38 -4.22
N VAL A 118 7.82 -3.53 -4.89
CA VAL A 118 7.95 -4.38 -6.09
C VAL A 118 7.53 -5.82 -5.81
N GLU A 119 8.01 -6.40 -4.73
CA GLU A 119 7.73 -7.81 -4.38
C GLU A 119 6.25 -8.04 -4.14
N ILE A 120 5.59 -7.14 -3.42
CA ILE A 120 4.16 -7.24 -3.14
C ILE A 120 3.35 -7.00 -4.43
N ALA A 121 3.78 -6.05 -5.27
CA ALA A 121 3.12 -5.81 -6.55
C ALA A 121 3.13 -7.06 -7.44
N GLN A 122 4.26 -7.77 -7.47
CA GLN A 122 4.37 -9.02 -8.23
C GLN A 122 3.46 -10.12 -7.67
N LYS A 123 3.40 -10.24 -6.35
CA LYS A 123 2.53 -11.21 -5.68
C LYS A 123 1.05 -10.92 -5.97
N VAL A 124 0.66 -9.66 -5.89
CA VAL A 124 -0.71 -9.21 -6.15
C VAL A 124 -1.08 -9.45 -7.62
N GLN A 125 -0.16 -9.18 -8.54
CA GLN A 125 -0.38 -9.43 -9.97
C GLN A 125 -0.73 -10.89 -10.21
N LYS A 126 -0.01 -11.82 -9.57
CA LYS A 126 -0.30 -13.26 -9.70
C LYS A 126 -1.67 -13.61 -9.14
N ILE A 127 -2.05 -13.02 -8.01
CA ILE A 127 -3.37 -13.25 -7.41
C ILE A 127 -4.46 -12.81 -8.37
N LEU A 128 -4.33 -11.63 -8.98
CA LEU A 128 -5.31 -11.12 -9.95
C LEU A 128 -5.40 -12.01 -11.19
N GLN A 129 -4.28 -12.54 -11.66
CA GLN A 129 -4.24 -13.43 -12.83
C GLN A 129 -4.99 -14.74 -12.57
N THR A 130 -4.95 -15.25 -11.33
CA THR A 130 -5.61 -16.52 -10.99
C THR A 130 -7.12 -16.36 -10.78
N GLU A 131 -7.62 -15.15 -10.69
CA GLU A 131 -9.06 -14.88 -10.50
C GLU A 131 -9.84 -14.84 -11.83
N THR A 132 -9.17 -14.92 -12.95
CA THR A 132 -9.82 -14.84 -14.27
C THR A 132 -10.13 -16.22 -14.86
#